data_f6d720b3592aa66c8409448faebb3414
#
_entry.id   f6d720b3592aa66c8409448faebb3414
#
_cell.length_a   1.000
_cell.length_b   1.000
_cell.length_c   1.000
_cell.angle_alpha   90.00
_cell.angle_beta   90.00
_cell.angle_gamma   90.00
#
_symmetry.space_group_name_H-M   'P 1'
#
loop_
_entity.id
_entity.type
_entity.pdbx_description
1 polymer ?
#
loop_
_entity_poly.entity_id
_entity_poly.type
_entity_poly.pdbx_seq_one_letter_code
_entity_poly.pdbx_strand_id
1 'polypeptide(L)'
;MKLNNVSLSYGKKVVASNINAQLLPGELVCLVGRNGAGKSTLIKHILNIYPDPKLISVVLTDKIDVERLTVRDVVAMGRMPYTGFFGKLTKHDEEVVTSSIKLLGMEDFADRQFTTLSDGERQKAIIAKALAQETPYILLDEPTAFLDHPSKVSCMKLLRSLCKEQGKAILISTHDIEVALQECDKVWWMADGTLREMTVDSFSPNLL
;
A
#
# COMPACT_ATOMS: atom_id res chain seq x y z
N MET A 1 -11.21 -4.49 -8.62
CA MET A 1 -11.96 -3.61 -7.69
C MET A 1 -12.53 -2.44 -8.47
N LYS A 2 -13.79 -2.03 -8.19
CA LYS A 2 -14.46 -0.98 -8.97
C LYS A 2 -15.11 0.05 -8.05
N LEU A 3 -14.91 1.33 -8.32
CA LEU A 3 -15.57 2.45 -7.67
C LEU A 3 -16.61 3.01 -8.64
N ASN A 4 -17.86 3.13 -8.21
CA ASN A 4 -18.95 3.65 -9.04
C ASN A 4 -19.65 4.79 -8.29
N ASN A 5 -19.56 6.00 -8.83
CA ASN A 5 -20.20 7.20 -8.29
C ASN A 5 -19.93 7.42 -6.79
N VAL A 6 -18.67 7.23 -6.38
CA VAL A 6 -18.27 7.35 -4.98
C VAL A 6 -18.10 8.84 -4.62
N SER A 7 -18.59 9.22 -3.43
CA SER A 7 -18.37 10.55 -2.84
C SER A 7 -17.59 10.40 -1.54
N LEU A 8 -16.56 11.24 -1.40
CA LEU A 8 -15.68 11.26 -0.24
C LEU A 8 -16.00 12.46 0.64
N SER A 9 -16.11 12.23 1.94
CA SER A 9 -16.32 13.29 2.93
C SER A 9 -15.34 13.14 4.08
N TYR A 10 -14.90 14.28 4.62
CA TYR A 10 -14.16 14.35 5.87
C TYR A 10 -14.98 15.19 6.84
N GLY A 11 -15.58 14.53 7.83
CA GLY A 11 -16.62 15.14 8.66
C GLY A 11 -17.80 15.61 7.81
N LYS A 12 -18.13 16.91 7.87
CA LYS A 12 -19.22 17.52 7.08
C LYS A 12 -18.77 18.03 5.70
N LYS A 13 -17.45 18.03 5.41
CA LYS A 13 -16.91 18.59 4.16
C LYS A 13 -16.82 17.49 3.09
N VAL A 14 -17.49 17.69 1.96
CA VAL A 14 -17.29 16.87 0.76
C VAL A 14 -15.91 17.21 0.18
N VAL A 15 -15.05 16.20 0.02
CA VAL A 15 -13.68 16.33 -0.48
C VAL A 15 -13.63 16.04 -1.97
N ALA A 16 -14.37 15.03 -2.42
CA ALA A 16 -14.50 14.69 -3.83
C ALA A 16 -15.83 13.97 -4.06
N SER A 17 -16.37 14.04 -5.26
CA SER A 17 -17.64 13.41 -5.64
C SER A 17 -17.59 12.82 -7.04
N ASN A 18 -18.56 11.95 -7.33
CA ASN A 18 -18.71 11.30 -8.63
C ASN A 18 -17.43 10.55 -9.08
N ILE A 19 -16.74 9.91 -8.14
CA ILE A 19 -15.53 9.14 -8.42
C ILE A 19 -15.94 7.84 -9.09
N ASN A 20 -15.44 7.64 -10.32
CA ASN A 20 -15.55 6.40 -11.06
C ASN A 20 -14.14 5.95 -11.43
N ALA A 21 -13.73 4.77 -10.97
CA ALA A 21 -12.39 4.26 -11.20
C ALA A 21 -12.35 2.74 -11.08
N GLN A 22 -11.38 2.11 -11.75
CA GLN A 22 -11.21 0.66 -11.70
C GLN A 22 -9.75 0.27 -11.54
N LEU A 23 -9.47 -0.58 -10.53
CA LEU A 23 -8.18 -1.22 -10.32
C LEU A 23 -8.29 -2.70 -10.73
N LEU A 24 -7.56 -3.09 -11.76
CA LEU A 24 -7.58 -4.44 -12.33
C LEU A 24 -6.43 -5.31 -11.76
N PRO A 25 -6.59 -6.64 -11.74
CA PRO A 25 -5.48 -7.55 -11.47
C PRO A 25 -4.30 -7.30 -12.43
N GLY A 26 -3.09 -7.34 -11.89
CA GLY A 26 -1.87 -7.08 -12.66
C GLY A 26 -1.55 -5.61 -12.89
N GLU A 27 -2.36 -4.68 -12.37
CA GLU A 27 -2.11 -3.23 -12.47
C GLU A 27 -1.42 -2.66 -11.22
N LEU A 28 -0.41 -1.83 -11.45
CA LEU A 28 0.14 -0.90 -10.47
C LEU A 28 -0.36 0.52 -10.79
N VAL A 29 -1.22 1.07 -9.95
CA VAL A 29 -1.85 2.39 -10.15
C VAL A 29 -1.26 3.39 -9.16
N CYS A 30 -0.89 4.56 -9.66
CA CYS A 30 -0.38 5.67 -8.87
C CYS A 30 -1.50 6.69 -8.61
N LEU A 31 -1.86 6.89 -7.34
CA LEU A 31 -2.82 7.91 -6.90
C LEU A 31 -2.07 9.20 -6.58
N VAL A 32 -2.24 10.21 -7.40
CA VAL A 32 -1.57 11.51 -7.30
C VAL A 32 -2.54 12.66 -7.08
N GLY A 33 -2.06 13.74 -6.50
CA GLY A 33 -2.84 14.94 -6.22
C GLY A 33 -2.18 15.77 -5.13
N ARG A 34 -2.54 17.04 -5.04
CA ARG A 34 -2.03 17.96 -4.02
C ARG A 34 -2.32 17.46 -2.60
N ASN A 35 -1.60 18.02 -1.62
CA ASN A 35 -1.92 17.77 -0.22
C ASN A 35 -3.35 18.24 0.08
N GLY A 36 -4.11 17.39 0.78
CA GLY A 36 -5.52 17.64 1.06
C GLY A 36 -6.50 17.32 -0.08
N ALA A 37 -6.04 16.83 -1.24
CA ALA A 37 -6.91 16.40 -2.35
C ALA A 37 -7.81 15.21 -2.01
N GLY A 38 -7.52 14.47 -0.91
CA GLY A 38 -8.35 13.36 -0.46
C GLY A 38 -7.78 11.97 -0.74
N LYS A 39 -6.49 11.85 -1.08
CA LYS A 39 -5.85 10.55 -1.39
C LYS A 39 -6.02 9.52 -0.26
N SER A 40 -5.60 9.85 0.95
CA SER A 40 -5.75 8.97 2.12
C SER A 40 -7.22 8.73 2.48
N THR A 41 -8.08 9.74 2.25
CA THR A 41 -9.54 9.60 2.44
C THR A 41 -10.12 8.58 1.46
N LEU A 42 -9.67 8.59 0.20
CA LEU A 42 -10.08 7.60 -0.81
C LEU A 42 -9.64 6.19 -0.40
N ILE A 43 -8.37 6.02 0.01
CA ILE A 43 -7.86 4.72 0.47
C ILE A 43 -8.69 4.21 1.65
N LYS A 44 -8.92 5.03 2.67
CA LYS A 44 -9.76 4.67 3.84
C LYS A 44 -11.21 4.37 3.43
N HIS A 45 -11.75 5.10 2.46
CA HIS A 45 -13.11 4.86 1.94
C HIS A 45 -13.22 3.52 1.18
N ILE A 46 -12.20 3.17 0.41
CA ILE A 46 -12.15 1.85 -0.27
C ILE A 46 -12.20 0.71 0.75
N LEU A 47 -11.50 0.82 1.88
CA LEU A 47 -11.55 -0.18 2.95
C LEU A 47 -12.95 -0.31 3.58
N ASN A 48 -13.72 0.78 3.64
CA ASN A 48 -15.10 0.72 4.13
C ASN A 48 -16.05 0.05 3.14
N ILE A 49 -15.81 0.20 1.82
CA ILE A 49 -16.59 -0.47 0.77
C ILE A 49 -16.26 -1.98 0.72
N TYR A 50 -14.99 -2.31 0.91
CA TYR A 50 -14.46 -3.67 0.81
C TYR A 50 -13.81 -4.09 2.15
N PRO A 51 -14.59 -4.38 3.19
CA PRO A 51 -14.06 -4.59 4.55
C PRO A 51 -13.42 -5.97 4.78
N ASP A 52 -13.35 -6.83 3.77
CA ASP A 52 -12.77 -8.16 3.90
C ASP A 52 -11.24 -8.09 3.98
N PRO A 53 -10.62 -8.46 5.12
CA PRO A 53 -9.17 -8.44 5.28
C PRO A 53 -8.45 -9.53 4.46
N LYS A 54 -9.16 -10.49 3.86
CA LYS A 54 -8.60 -11.44 2.90
C LYS A 54 -8.63 -10.92 1.47
N LEU A 55 -9.36 -9.85 1.22
CA LEU A 55 -9.45 -9.21 -0.09
C LEU A 55 -8.43 -8.09 -0.25
N ILE A 56 -8.24 -7.27 0.80
CA ILE A 56 -7.40 -6.07 0.73
C ILE A 56 -6.44 -6.03 1.91
N SER A 57 -5.16 -5.82 1.64
CA SER A 57 -4.19 -5.36 2.62
C SER A 57 -3.92 -3.86 2.46
N VAL A 58 -3.55 -3.20 3.55
CA VAL A 58 -3.32 -1.76 3.55
C VAL A 58 -2.10 -1.38 4.38
N VAL A 59 -1.37 -0.41 3.87
CA VAL A 59 -0.37 0.39 4.61
C VAL A 59 -0.86 1.82 4.63
N LEU A 60 -1.07 2.36 5.82
CA LEU A 60 -1.42 3.76 6.04
C LEU A 60 -0.21 4.52 6.60
N THR A 61 -0.21 5.84 6.45
CA THR A 61 0.83 6.73 6.97
C THR A 61 0.85 6.83 8.49
N ASP A 62 -0.19 6.33 9.17
CA ASP A 62 -0.28 6.36 10.63
C ASP A 62 0.86 5.52 11.26
N LYS A 63 1.57 6.08 12.23
CA LYS A 63 2.64 5.36 12.93
C LYS A 63 2.05 4.18 13.70
N ILE A 64 2.61 3.00 13.49
CA ILE A 64 2.33 1.83 14.31
C ILE A 64 3.25 1.90 15.51
N ASP A 65 2.67 2.11 16.69
CA ASP A 65 3.39 2.06 17.95
C ASP A 65 3.17 0.66 18.57
N VAL A 66 4.19 -0.17 18.44
CA VAL A 66 4.19 -1.54 18.98
C VAL A 66 5.44 -1.74 19.81
N GLU A 67 5.28 -1.74 21.12
CA GLU A 67 6.35 -2.06 22.03
C GLU A 67 6.63 -3.57 22.07
N ARG A 68 7.89 -3.95 22.21
CA ARG A 68 8.38 -5.32 22.46
C ARG A 68 8.12 -6.35 21.35
N LEU A 69 7.71 -5.91 20.15
CA LEU A 69 7.57 -6.79 19.01
C LEU A 69 8.83 -6.76 18.14
N THR A 70 9.22 -7.91 17.63
CA THR A 70 10.24 -8.03 16.59
C THR A 70 9.69 -7.69 15.22
N VAL A 71 10.56 -7.50 14.22
CA VAL A 71 10.13 -7.35 12.81
C VAL A 71 9.31 -8.56 12.39
N ARG A 72 9.75 -9.77 12.76
CA ARG A 72 9.03 -11.03 12.48
C ARG A 72 7.63 -11.02 13.07
N ASP A 73 7.46 -10.58 14.30
CA ASP A 73 6.15 -10.49 14.96
C ASP A 73 5.23 -9.51 14.22
N VAL A 74 5.76 -8.33 13.85
CA VAL A 74 5.00 -7.32 13.09
C VAL A 74 4.56 -7.87 11.72
N VAL A 75 5.45 -8.55 11.00
CA VAL A 75 5.11 -9.15 9.70
C VAL A 75 4.10 -10.28 9.87
N ALA A 76 4.23 -11.10 10.93
CA ALA A 76 3.31 -12.17 11.27
C ALA A 76 1.88 -11.67 11.55
N MET A 77 1.71 -10.43 12.02
CA MET A 77 0.37 -9.83 12.15
C MET A 77 -0.39 -9.78 10.81
N GLY A 78 0.31 -9.80 9.67
CA GLY A 78 -0.32 -9.94 8.35
C GLY A 78 -1.09 -11.26 8.19
N ARG A 79 -0.75 -12.29 8.97
CA ARG A 79 -1.42 -13.59 8.94
C ARG A 79 -2.68 -13.68 9.82
N MET A 80 -2.97 -12.65 10.64
CA MET A 80 -4.13 -12.66 11.55
C MET A 80 -5.46 -13.04 10.87
N PRO A 81 -5.77 -12.62 9.64
CA PRO A 81 -7.01 -13.03 8.96
C PRO A 81 -7.11 -14.55 8.67
N TYR A 82 -6.00 -15.27 8.77
CA TYR A 82 -5.91 -16.71 8.49
C TYR A 82 -5.71 -17.56 9.74
N THR A 83 -5.36 -16.94 10.87
CA THR A 83 -5.19 -17.64 12.14
C THR A 83 -6.55 -17.85 12.84
N GLY A 84 -6.67 -18.95 13.60
CA GLY A 84 -7.83 -19.17 14.45
C GLY A 84 -7.82 -18.32 15.72
N PHE A 85 -8.76 -18.60 16.62
CA PHE A 85 -8.97 -17.86 17.88
C PHE A 85 -7.69 -17.69 18.73
N PHE A 86 -6.81 -18.68 18.71
CA PHE A 86 -5.55 -18.64 19.48
C PHE A 86 -4.38 -17.96 18.74
N GLY A 87 -4.58 -17.42 17.55
CA GLY A 87 -3.54 -16.72 16.78
C GLY A 87 -2.35 -17.60 16.38
N LYS A 88 -2.47 -18.94 16.45
CA LYS A 88 -1.35 -19.84 16.15
C LYS A 88 -1.07 -19.87 14.64
N LEU A 89 0.18 -19.60 14.27
CA LEU A 89 0.66 -19.69 12.89
C LEU A 89 0.79 -21.16 12.48
N THR A 90 0.42 -21.46 11.26
CA THR A 90 0.73 -22.73 10.59
C THR A 90 2.14 -22.68 9.99
N LYS A 91 2.67 -23.83 9.56
CA LYS A 91 3.94 -23.87 8.82
C LYS A 91 3.92 -23.00 7.57
N HIS A 92 2.80 -23.00 6.84
CA HIS A 92 2.62 -22.11 5.69
C HIS A 92 2.69 -20.64 6.08
N ASP A 93 2.04 -20.24 7.17
CA ASP A 93 2.10 -18.84 7.64
C ASP A 93 3.54 -18.42 7.98
N GLU A 94 4.33 -19.28 8.62
CA GLU A 94 5.74 -19.02 8.91
C GLU A 94 6.59 -18.90 7.65
N GLU A 95 6.33 -19.72 6.63
CA GLU A 95 6.97 -19.61 5.31
C GLU A 95 6.63 -18.30 4.61
N VAL A 96 5.35 -17.88 4.65
CA VAL A 96 4.89 -16.60 4.09
C VAL A 96 5.54 -15.42 4.82
N VAL A 97 5.60 -15.43 6.14
CA VAL A 97 6.26 -14.38 6.93
C VAL A 97 7.74 -14.28 6.53
N THR A 98 8.44 -15.41 6.47
CA THR A 98 9.87 -15.44 6.12
C THR A 98 10.12 -14.93 4.71
N SER A 99 9.31 -15.35 3.73
CA SER A 99 9.43 -14.88 2.34
C SER A 99 9.12 -13.41 2.20
N SER A 100 8.13 -12.88 2.93
CA SER A 100 7.79 -11.45 2.91
C SER A 100 8.91 -10.58 3.47
N ILE A 101 9.57 -11.01 4.55
CA ILE A 101 10.75 -10.34 5.12
C ILE A 101 11.89 -10.33 4.08
N LYS A 102 12.14 -11.45 3.43
CA LYS A 102 13.19 -11.60 2.41
C LYS A 102 12.94 -10.72 1.20
N LEU A 103 11.69 -10.58 0.72
CA LEU A 103 11.33 -9.72 -0.41
C LEU A 103 11.73 -8.25 -0.20
N LEU A 104 11.76 -7.79 1.06
CA LEU A 104 12.16 -6.43 1.43
C LEU A 104 13.65 -6.33 1.83
N GLY A 105 14.43 -7.41 1.74
CA GLY A 105 15.83 -7.45 2.15
C GLY A 105 16.00 -7.18 3.64
N MET A 106 15.15 -7.77 4.48
CA MET A 106 15.12 -7.52 5.93
C MET A 106 15.48 -8.75 6.77
N GLU A 107 16.12 -9.75 6.19
CA GLU A 107 16.46 -11.00 6.89
C GLU A 107 17.27 -10.76 8.17
N ASP A 108 18.29 -9.89 8.09
CA ASP A 108 19.16 -9.54 9.21
C ASP A 108 18.47 -8.73 10.31
N PHE A 109 17.28 -8.23 10.03
CA PHE A 109 16.46 -7.45 10.95
C PHE A 109 15.33 -8.25 11.59
N ALA A 110 15.09 -9.48 11.14
CA ALA A 110 13.90 -10.26 11.49
C ALA A 110 13.66 -10.36 13.00
N ASP A 111 14.71 -10.54 13.78
CA ASP A 111 14.64 -10.70 15.24
C ASP A 111 14.93 -9.41 16.02
N ARG A 112 15.16 -8.27 15.32
CA ARG A 112 15.30 -6.98 15.96
C ARG A 112 13.97 -6.44 16.45
N GLN A 113 14.00 -5.71 17.56
CA GLN A 113 12.81 -5.00 18.04
C GLN A 113 12.39 -3.91 17.05
N PHE A 114 11.13 -3.87 16.68
CA PHE A 114 10.58 -2.92 15.71
C PHE A 114 10.83 -1.46 16.10
N THR A 115 10.80 -1.15 17.40
CA THR A 115 11.07 0.20 17.94
C THR A 115 12.50 0.69 17.75
N THR A 116 13.47 -0.22 17.54
CA THR A 116 14.88 0.14 17.34
C THR A 116 15.24 0.41 15.88
N LEU A 117 14.30 0.21 14.97
CA LEU A 117 14.51 0.42 13.54
C LEU A 117 14.47 1.92 13.18
N SER A 118 15.21 2.30 12.14
CA SER A 118 15.02 3.57 11.45
C SER A 118 13.62 3.65 10.80
N ASP A 119 13.16 4.86 10.47
CA ASP A 119 11.84 5.04 9.85
C ASP A 119 11.75 4.30 8.50
N GLY A 120 12.84 4.26 7.70
CA GLY A 120 12.88 3.50 6.45
C GLY A 120 12.81 1.98 6.66
N GLU A 121 13.50 1.44 7.66
CA GLU A 121 13.42 0.02 8.02
C GLU A 121 12.04 -0.34 8.56
N ARG A 122 11.43 0.52 9.39
CA ARG A 122 10.03 0.35 9.84
C ARG A 122 9.07 0.30 8.67
N GLN A 123 9.24 1.20 7.70
CA GLN A 123 8.41 1.25 6.51
C GLN A 123 8.50 -0.05 5.69
N LYS A 124 9.71 -0.59 5.50
CA LYS A 124 9.91 -1.89 4.84
C LYS A 124 9.21 -3.02 5.60
N ALA A 125 9.31 -3.05 6.92
CA ALA A 125 8.63 -4.07 7.74
C ALA A 125 7.10 -3.99 7.64
N ILE A 126 6.52 -2.77 7.57
CA ILE A 126 5.08 -2.57 7.40
C ILE A 126 4.63 -3.02 6.00
N ILE A 127 5.43 -2.76 4.96
CA ILE A 127 5.16 -3.28 3.62
C ILE A 127 5.23 -4.81 3.63
N ALA A 128 6.25 -5.42 4.26
CA ALA A 128 6.36 -6.86 4.40
C ALA A 128 5.13 -7.47 5.10
N LYS A 129 4.60 -6.82 6.15
CA LYS A 129 3.35 -7.20 6.82
C LYS A 129 2.17 -7.23 5.83
N ALA A 130 2.04 -6.19 4.99
CA ALA A 130 0.96 -6.13 4.00
C ALA A 130 1.10 -7.22 2.93
N LEU A 131 2.33 -7.55 2.51
CA LEU A 131 2.61 -8.66 1.60
C LEU A 131 2.30 -10.02 2.22
N ALA A 132 2.65 -10.20 3.51
CA ALA A 132 2.36 -11.43 4.25
C ALA A 132 0.85 -11.72 4.38
N GLN A 133 -0.01 -10.74 4.18
CA GLN A 133 -1.45 -10.92 4.16
C GLN A 133 -1.96 -11.64 2.89
N GLU A 134 -1.13 -11.78 1.85
CA GLU A 134 -1.42 -12.52 0.59
C GLU A 134 -2.72 -12.11 -0.12
N THR A 135 -3.17 -10.88 0.06
CA THR A 135 -4.40 -10.38 -0.57
C THR A 135 -4.23 -10.13 -2.07
N PRO A 136 -5.30 -10.22 -2.88
CA PRO A 136 -5.26 -9.83 -4.29
C PRO A 136 -5.11 -8.32 -4.50
N TYR A 137 -5.59 -7.48 -3.57
CA TYR A 137 -5.47 -6.02 -3.63
C TYR A 137 -4.59 -5.51 -2.51
N ILE A 138 -3.70 -4.57 -2.82
CA ILE A 138 -2.80 -3.91 -1.87
C ILE A 138 -2.94 -2.39 -2.02
N LEU A 139 -3.28 -1.69 -0.95
CA LEU A 139 -3.39 -0.24 -0.92
C LEU A 139 -2.27 0.33 -0.04
N LEU A 140 -1.46 1.22 -0.61
CA LEU A 140 -0.30 1.79 0.08
C LEU A 140 -0.41 3.32 0.08
N ASP A 141 -0.50 3.91 1.28
CA ASP A 141 -0.51 5.36 1.45
C ASP A 141 0.89 5.84 1.79
N GLU A 142 1.55 6.53 0.84
CA GLU A 142 2.91 7.05 0.94
C GLU A 142 3.98 5.99 1.31
N PRO A 143 4.04 4.81 0.66
CA PRO A 143 4.90 3.72 1.09
C PRO A 143 6.40 4.02 0.97
N THR A 144 6.78 5.07 0.23
CA THR A 144 8.17 5.43 -0.02
C THR A 144 8.63 6.68 0.75
N ALA A 145 7.78 7.30 1.57
CA ALA A 145 8.04 8.61 2.18
C ALA A 145 9.34 8.67 3.02
N PHE A 146 9.69 7.57 3.69
CA PHE A 146 10.86 7.50 4.58
C PHE A 146 12.05 6.75 3.99
N LEU A 147 11.97 6.35 2.72
CA LEU A 147 13.03 5.61 2.04
C LEU A 147 14.02 6.57 1.35
N ASP A 148 15.29 6.18 1.28
CA ASP A 148 16.26 6.81 0.41
C ASP A 148 15.95 6.51 -1.06
N HIS A 149 16.52 7.28 -1.99
CA HIS A 149 16.20 7.16 -3.41
C HIS A 149 16.43 5.75 -3.99
N PRO A 150 17.54 5.04 -3.73
CA PRO A 150 17.72 3.65 -4.17
C PRO A 150 16.66 2.69 -3.62
N SER A 151 16.28 2.85 -2.36
CA SER A 151 15.22 2.03 -1.73
C SER A 151 13.85 2.32 -2.31
N LYS A 152 13.54 3.59 -2.67
CA LYS A 152 12.29 3.96 -3.36
C LYS A 152 12.18 3.23 -4.70
N VAL A 153 13.22 3.31 -5.53
CA VAL A 153 13.27 2.62 -6.83
C VAL A 153 13.11 1.11 -6.66
N SER A 154 13.83 0.52 -5.71
CA SER A 154 13.75 -0.93 -5.44
C SER A 154 12.36 -1.35 -4.97
N CYS A 155 11.73 -0.56 -4.10
CA CYS A 155 10.36 -0.79 -3.63
C CYS A 155 9.37 -0.74 -4.80
N MET A 156 9.44 0.27 -5.65
CA MET A 156 8.54 0.40 -6.81
C MET A 156 8.69 -0.76 -7.79
N LYS A 157 9.93 -1.18 -8.09
CA LYS A 157 10.18 -2.36 -8.93
C LYS A 157 9.61 -3.63 -8.32
N LEU A 158 9.75 -3.82 -6.99
CA LEU A 158 9.14 -4.95 -6.30
C LEU A 158 7.61 -4.92 -6.45
N LEU A 159 6.96 -3.79 -6.20
CA LEU A 159 5.50 -3.66 -6.37
C LEU A 159 5.08 -3.97 -7.80
N ARG A 160 5.86 -3.51 -8.78
CA ARG A 160 5.65 -3.81 -10.20
C ARG A 160 5.75 -5.31 -10.50
N SER A 161 6.78 -5.99 -9.99
CA SER A 161 6.94 -7.44 -10.19
C SER A 161 5.79 -8.23 -9.58
N LEU A 162 5.31 -7.85 -8.38
CA LEU A 162 4.15 -8.47 -7.75
C LEU A 162 2.88 -8.34 -8.61
N CYS A 163 2.68 -7.21 -9.26
CA CYS A 163 1.57 -7.05 -10.20
C CYS A 163 1.73 -7.97 -11.40
N LYS A 164 2.91 -7.99 -12.05
CA LYS A 164 3.11 -8.71 -13.30
C LYS A 164 3.24 -10.23 -13.13
N GLU A 165 3.91 -10.68 -12.07
CA GLU A 165 4.21 -12.07 -11.86
C GLU A 165 3.15 -12.81 -11.03
N GLN A 166 2.52 -12.11 -10.07
CA GLN A 166 1.52 -12.69 -9.16
C GLN A 166 0.10 -12.19 -9.41
N GLY A 167 -0.12 -11.31 -10.40
CA GLY A 167 -1.43 -10.76 -10.70
C GLY A 167 -2.00 -9.85 -9.60
N LYS A 168 -1.18 -9.35 -8.68
CA LYS A 168 -1.63 -8.42 -7.64
C LYS A 168 -2.14 -7.12 -8.28
N ALA A 169 -3.14 -6.52 -7.66
CA ALA A 169 -3.65 -5.19 -8.02
C ALA A 169 -3.21 -4.21 -6.94
N ILE A 170 -2.37 -3.25 -7.26
CA ILE A 170 -1.75 -2.36 -6.27
C ILE A 170 -2.11 -0.90 -6.58
N LEU A 171 -2.62 -0.20 -5.56
CA LEU A 171 -2.83 1.25 -5.57
C LEU A 171 -1.86 1.88 -4.59
N ILE A 172 -1.03 2.81 -5.07
CA ILE A 172 -0.13 3.59 -4.22
C ILE A 172 -0.49 5.08 -4.28
N SER A 173 -0.52 5.75 -3.16
CA SER A 173 -0.39 7.21 -3.12
C SER A 173 1.09 7.56 -2.94
N THR A 174 1.57 8.60 -3.61
CA THR A 174 2.95 9.06 -3.44
C THR A 174 3.13 10.50 -3.88
N HIS A 175 4.14 11.16 -3.31
CA HIS A 175 4.69 12.44 -3.76
C HIS A 175 5.94 12.26 -4.64
N ASP A 176 6.51 11.06 -4.71
CA ASP A 176 7.66 10.72 -5.53
C ASP A 176 7.23 10.37 -6.96
N ILE A 177 6.66 11.35 -7.67
CA ILE A 177 5.98 11.16 -8.95
C ILE A 177 6.90 10.57 -10.00
N GLU A 178 8.13 11.08 -10.12
CA GLU A 178 9.10 10.63 -11.13
C GLU A 178 9.42 9.14 -11.01
N VAL A 179 9.64 8.66 -9.77
CA VAL A 179 9.92 7.24 -9.51
C VAL A 179 8.67 6.39 -9.76
N ALA A 180 7.49 6.89 -9.36
CA ALA A 180 6.25 6.16 -9.51
C ALA A 180 5.85 5.98 -11.00
N LEU A 181 5.98 7.03 -11.81
CA LEU A 181 5.61 6.98 -13.23
C LEU A 181 6.47 6.01 -14.06
N GLN A 182 7.69 5.70 -13.62
CA GLN A 182 8.55 4.72 -14.30
C GLN A 182 8.01 3.29 -14.18
N GLU A 183 7.23 2.98 -13.16
CA GLU A 183 6.79 1.62 -12.86
C GLU A 183 5.27 1.42 -12.93
N CYS A 184 4.47 2.49 -12.86
CA CYS A 184 3.00 2.42 -12.88
C CYS A 184 2.45 2.12 -14.28
N ASP A 185 1.30 1.46 -14.33
CA ASP A 185 0.51 1.27 -15.56
C ASP A 185 -0.43 2.44 -15.82
N LYS A 186 -0.92 3.10 -14.74
CA LYS A 186 -1.99 4.07 -14.78
C LYS A 186 -1.85 5.08 -13.65
N VAL A 187 -2.36 6.28 -13.87
CA VAL A 187 -2.44 7.35 -12.87
C VAL A 187 -3.90 7.63 -12.54
N TRP A 188 -4.22 7.66 -11.26
CA TRP A 188 -5.44 8.25 -10.74
C TRP A 188 -5.12 9.65 -10.22
N TRP A 189 -5.53 10.67 -10.94
CA TRP A 189 -5.28 12.05 -10.59
C TRP A 189 -6.47 12.66 -9.85
N MET A 190 -6.22 13.05 -8.58
CA MET A 190 -7.20 13.74 -7.75
C MET A 190 -6.96 15.24 -7.76
N ALA A 191 -7.88 15.99 -8.33
CA ALA A 191 -7.88 17.44 -8.35
C ALA A 191 -9.32 17.99 -8.38
N ASP A 192 -9.53 19.20 -7.86
CA ASP A 192 -10.79 19.94 -7.93
C ASP A 192 -12.02 19.12 -7.49
N GLY A 193 -11.84 18.28 -6.47
CA GLY A 193 -12.93 17.44 -5.95
C GLY A 193 -13.36 16.31 -6.89
N THR A 194 -12.52 15.93 -7.85
CA THR A 194 -12.77 14.82 -8.79
C THR A 194 -11.59 13.86 -8.85
N LEU A 195 -11.79 12.69 -9.44
CA LEU A 195 -10.73 11.75 -9.80
C LEU A 195 -10.80 11.47 -11.30
N ARG A 196 -9.66 11.53 -11.96
CA ARG A 196 -9.51 11.18 -13.38
C ARG A 196 -8.52 10.04 -13.55
N GLU A 197 -8.91 9.01 -14.27
CA GLU A 197 -7.98 7.96 -14.72
C GLU A 197 -7.23 8.46 -15.95
N MET A 198 -5.90 8.33 -15.93
CA MET A 198 -5.01 8.77 -17.01
C MET A 198 -3.98 7.67 -17.30
N THR A 199 -3.52 7.60 -18.55
CA THR A 199 -2.31 6.85 -18.87
C THR A 199 -1.09 7.59 -18.35
N VAL A 200 0.01 6.89 -18.10
CA VAL A 200 1.26 7.50 -17.64
C VAL A 200 1.73 8.58 -18.63
N ASP A 201 1.67 8.31 -19.94
CA ASP A 201 2.09 9.24 -21.00
C ASP A 201 1.24 10.52 -21.08
N SER A 202 -0.02 10.44 -20.66
CA SER A 202 -0.95 11.59 -20.69
C SER A 202 -0.86 12.46 -19.42
N PHE A 203 -0.22 11.97 -18.37
CA PHE A 203 -0.05 12.69 -17.12
C PHE A 203 1.20 13.56 -17.16
N SER A 204 1.06 14.85 -16.86
CA SER A 204 2.18 15.76 -16.68
C SER A 204 2.33 16.15 -15.21
N PRO A 205 3.52 16.03 -14.59
CA PRO A 205 3.76 16.50 -13.22
C PRO A 205 3.42 17.99 -13.00
N ASN A 206 3.41 18.80 -14.05
CA ASN A 206 3.01 20.22 -13.98
C ASN A 206 1.52 20.42 -13.65
N LEU A 207 0.70 19.36 -13.64
CA LEU A 207 -0.70 19.40 -13.23
C LEU A 207 -0.86 19.45 -11.70
N LEU A 208 0.19 19.20 -10.94
CA LEU A 208 0.23 19.24 -9.48
C LEU A 208 0.71 20.60 -8.98
#